data_793fff86b34b214816af5ae2c7e01d48
#
_entry.id   793fff86b34b214816af5ae2c7e01d48
#
_cell.length_a   1.000
_cell.length_b   1.000
_cell.length_c   1.000
_cell.angle_alpha   90.00
_cell.angle_beta   90.00
_cell.angle_gamma   90.00
#
_symmetry.space_group_name_H-M   'P 1'
#
loop_
_entity.id
_entity.type
_entity.pdbx_description
1 polymer ?
#
loop_
_entity_poly.entity_id
_entity_poly.type
_entity_poly.pdbx_seq_one_letter_code
_entity_poly.pdbx_strand_id
1 'polypeptide(L)'
;MSARRIIKKILKKSIRQNSFYSEINILKTVKHPNIPIIYDQYEDESAFYIVEEYIDAPNLMDYIRERGLLGEKQAVDIGIKLCEIISYLHSQKPVPILFLDIQPKNILINKDNIFLVDFGNSYYLDETGKRNILLGTPGYAAPEQYRYEGLDERTDIYGIGAVLYFMVTGRSSSHISAGSLEFPNEISGKYKMIVRQCISEDMSNRFSRVYMIADNLSDLTNQDIKYSDGNKPLTISLVGTKANCGVTSIGLALASKLAKDEKRVIFEECNSSNHIRNLSSYYKLKYSGGYFHKNKNMLLKPDYGPQIILEHPCNIIIRDHGDKLINEKMGDVLIVVAETKPWQLISTIEVCKTYLDNSQEYSVKKIIILANSLHEQVCMTLWRSLGCVGNKVPYIEDVFCCDKVTEEYLEELIKALGNIGQGGEKDKKKTGLFKRFSKQG
;
A
#
# COMPACT_ATOMS: atom_id res chain seq x y z
N MET A 1 -13.82 -19.18 -19.35
CA MET A 1 -13.61 -18.07 -20.31
C MET A 1 -12.13 -18.05 -20.65
N SER A 2 -11.74 -18.11 -21.93
CA SER A 2 -10.34 -17.96 -22.34
C SER A 2 -9.90 -16.51 -22.09
N ALA A 3 -8.84 -16.31 -21.29
CA ALA A 3 -8.27 -15.00 -21.09
C ALA A 3 -7.69 -14.48 -22.42
N ARG A 4 -8.08 -13.28 -22.85
CA ARG A 4 -7.48 -12.62 -24.00
C ARG A 4 -6.03 -12.28 -23.70
N ARG A 5 -5.16 -12.38 -24.71
CA ARG A 5 -3.73 -12.08 -24.59
C ARG A 5 -3.34 -11.16 -25.74
N ILE A 6 -2.35 -10.31 -25.50
CA ILE A 6 -1.71 -9.50 -26.53
C ILE A 6 -0.31 -10.06 -26.83
N ILE A 7 0.10 -9.99 -28.08
CA ILE A 7 1.46 -10.35 -28.50
C ILE A 7 2.17 -9.08 -28.96
N LYS A 8 3.16 -8.64 -28.20
CA LYS A 8 4.04 -7.54 -28.57
C LYS A 8 5.20 -8.09 -29.41
N LYS A 9 5.26 -7.71 -30.70
CA LYS A 9 6.36 -8.07 -31.61
C LYS A 9 7.38 -6.96 -31.68
N ILE A 10 8.64 -7.29 -31.48
CA ILE A 10 9.75 -6.35 -31.40
C ILE A 10 10.84 -6.79 -32.36
N LEU A 11 11.09 -6.01 -33.44
CA LEU A 11 12.07 -6.37 -34.50
C LEU A 11 13.50 -6.27 -33.97
N LYS A 12 14.31 -7.28 -34.15
CA LYS A 12 15.72 -7.32 -33.73
C LYS A 12 16.55 -6.19 -34.35
N LYS A 13 16.20 -5.72 -35.55
CA LYS A 13 16.86 -4.60 -36.23
C LYS A 13 16.58 -3.23 -35.60
N SER A 14 15.48 -3.09 -34.87
CA SER A 14 15.03 -1.82 -34.29
C SER A 14 15.39 -1.68 -32.80
N ILE A 15 15.98 -2.71 -32.20
CA ILE A 15 16.20 -2.75 -30.75
C ILE A 15 17.64 -3.10 -30.43
N ARG A 16 18.13 -2.41 -29.41
CA ARG A 16 19.28 -2.87 -28.64
C ARG A 16 18.83 -4.05 -27.79
N GLN A 17 19.39 -5.24 -28.05
CA GLN A 17 19.02 -6.51 -27.37
C GLN A 17 18.88 -6.38 -25.86
N ASN A 18 19.67 -5.52 -25.23
CA ASN A 18 19.65 -5.30 -23.80
C ASN A 18 18.34 -4.67 -23.25
N SER A 19 17.62 -3.86 -24.04
CA SER A 19 16.35 -3.24 -23.63
C SER A 19 15.23 -4.27 -23.51
N PHE A 20 15.16 -5.21 -24.45
CA PHE A 20 14.17 -6.28 -24.45
C PHE A 20 14.31 -7.21 -23.22
N TYR A 21 15.53 -7.65 -22.92
CA TYR A 21 15.76 -8.52 -21.76
C TYR A 21 15.51 -7.79 -20.44
N SER A 22 15.77 -6.48 -20.37
CA SER A 22 15.42 -5.65 -19.19
C SER A 22 13.92 -5.61 -18.98
N GLU A 23 13.14 -5.32 -20.02
CA GLU A 23 11.65 -5.30 -19.95
C GLU A 23 11.09 -6.63 -19.43
N ILE A 24 11.55 -7.75 -19.99
CA ILE A 24 11.09 -9.08 -19.58
C ILE A 24 11.48 -9.40 -18.13
N ASN A 25 12.71 -9.09 -17.75
CA ASN A 25 13.18 -9.36 -16.38
C ASN A 25 12.39 -8.53 -15.36
N ILE A 26 12.10 -7.27 -15.68
CA ILE A 26 11.26 -6.41 -14.85
C ILE A 26 9.85 -7.01 -14.73
N LEU A 27 9.18 -7.30 -15.87
CA LEU A 27 7.81 -7.82 -15.87
C LEU A 27 7.68 -9.19 -15.21
N LYS A 28 8.72 -10.04 -15.21
CA LYS A 28 8.75 -11.31 -14.48
C LYS A 28 8.88 -11.11 -12.96
N THR A 29 9.56 -10.06 -12.55
CA THR A 29 9.81 -9.75 -11.13
C THR A 29 8.66 -8.99 -10.50
N VAL A 30 8.07 -8.07 -11.26
CA VAL A 30 7.00 -7.19 -10.81
C VAL A 30 5.67 -7.96 -10.69
N LYS A 31 5.00 -7.84 -9.54
CA LYS A 31 3.68 -8.45 -9.28
C LYS A 31 2.76 -7.39 -8.70
N HIS A 32 2.10 -6.66 -9.58
CA HIS A 32 1.16 -5.60 -9.20
C HIS A 32 -0.14 -5.75 -10.00
N PRO A 33 -1.31 -5.60 -9.38
CA PRO A 33 -2.59 -5.81 -10.06
C PRO A 33 -2.88 -4.83 -11.19
N ASN A 34 -2.21 -3.70 -11.20
CA ASN A 34 -2.33 -2.65 -12.21
C ASN A 34 -1.17 -2.65 -13.23
N ILE A 35 -0.38 -3.74 -13.28
CA ILE A 35 0.66 -4.00 -14.26
C ILE A 35 0.31 -5.33 -14.95
N PRO A 36 0.28 -5.40 -16.29
CA PRO A 36 -0.06 -6.62 -17.00
C PRO A 36 0.88 -7.78 -16.67
N ILE A 37 0.31 -8.98 -16.58
CA ILE A 37 1.09 -10.19 -16.36
C ILE A 37 1.72 -10.64 -17.68
N ILE A 38 3.02 -10.97 -17.65
CA ILE A 38 3.68 -11.68 -18.76
C ILE A 38 3.39 -13.17 -18.64
N TYR A 39 2.87 -13.77 -19.71
CA TYR A 39 2.56 -15.21 -19.77
C TYR A 39 3.69 -16.00 -20.40
N ASP A 40 4.28 -15.47 -21.49
CA ASP A 40 5.28 -16.18 -22.26
C ASP A 40 6.16 -15.23 -23.09
N GLN A 41 7.26 -15.73 -23.58
CA GLN A 41 8.18 -15.01 -24.47
C GLN A 41 8.76 -15.95 -25.51
N TYR A 42 8.93 -15.47 -26.74
CA TYR A 42 9.51 -16.21 -27.85
C TYR A 42 10.50 -15.33 -28.59
N GLU A 43 11.41 -15.95 -29.33
CA GLU A 43 12.25 -15.27 -30.30
C GLU A 43 12.38 -16.09 -31.58
N ASP A 44 12.49 -15.41 -32.71
CA ASP A 44 12.89 -15.98 -33.96
C ASP A 44 14.11 -15.22 -34.54
N GLU A 45 14.52 -15.53 -35.76
CA GLU A 45 15.66 -14.86 -36.41
C GLU A 45 15.46 -13.34 -36.55
N SER A 46 14.21 -12.86 -36.68
CA SER A 46 13.85 -11.49 -37.04
C SER A 46 13.33 -10.65 -35.88
N ALA A 47 12.73 -11.27 -34.86
CA ALA A 47 11.99 -10.58 -33.85
C ALA A 47 11.96 -11.31 -32.48
N PHE A 48 11.66 -10.53 -31.46
CA PHE A 48 11.24 -11.00 -30.16
C PHE A 48 9.74 -10.85 -30.01
N TYR A 49 9.13 -11.70 -29.21
CA TYR A 49 7.69 -11.70 -28.92
C TYR A 49 7.46 -11.83 -27.43
N ILE A 50 6.60 -10.97 -26.90
CA ILE A 50 6.13 -11.02 -25.50
C ILE A 50 4.63 -11.28 -25.53
N VAL A 51 4.19 -12.29 -24.78
CA VAL A 51 2.77 -12.60 -24.59
C VAL A 51 2.34 -12.07 -23.23
N GLU A 52 1.50 -11.04 -23.23
CA GLU A 52 1.06 -10.32 -22.04
C GLU A 52 -0.46 -10.42 -21.85
N GLU A 53 -0.93 -10.06 -20.67
CA GLU A 53 -2.33 -9.85 -20.38
C GLU A 53 -2.91 -8.74 -21.25
N TYR A 54 -4.02 -9.03 -21.92
CA TYR A 54 -4.76 -8.02 -22.66
C TYR A 54 -5.71 -7.27 -21.75
N ILE A 55 -5.49 -5.97 -21.59
CA ILE A 55 -6.36 -5.07 -20.85
C ILE A 55 -7.31 -4.39 -21.83
N ASP A 56 -8.61 -4.72 -21.77
CA ASP A 56 -9.65 -4.15 -22.63
C ASP A 56 -10.06 -2.75 -22.12
N ALA A 57 -9.22 -1.76 -22.43
CA ALA A 57 -9.38 -0.38 -21.96
C ALA A 57 -8.66 0.61 -22.89
N PRO A 58 -9.23 1.82 -23.11
CA PRO A 58 -8.53 2.88 -23.82
C PRO A 58 -7.36 3.40 -23.01
N ASN A 59 -6.33 3.91 -23.68
CA ASN A 59 -5.30 4.68 -23.01
C ASN A 59 -5.83 6.09 -22.62
N LEU A 60 -5.14 6.75 -21.69
CA LEU A 60 -5.55 8.05 -21.14
C LEU A 60 -5.63 9.14 -22.23
N MET A 61 -4.80 9.08 -23.27
CA MET A 61 -4.84 10.04 -24.36
C MET A 61 -6.15 9.88 -25.18
N ASP A 62 -6.48 8.64 -25.57
CA ASP A 62 -7.72 8.33 -26.27
C ASP A 62 -8.94 8.59 -25.42
N TYR A 63 -8.87 8.24 -24.12
CA TYR A 63 -9.93 8.50 -23.16
C TYR A 63 -10.28 10.00 -23.08
N ILE A 64 -9.27 10.87 -22.98
CA ILE A 64 -9.47 12.34 -22.93
C ILE A 64 -9.96 12.88 -24.29
N ARG A 65 -9.44 12.34 -25.39
CA ARG A 65 -9.90 12.75 -26.72
C ARG A 65 -11.39 12.45 -26.94
N GLU A 66 -11.88 11.34 -26.43
CA GLU A 66 -13.28 10.93 -26.59
C GLU A 66 -14.23 11.61 -25.59
N ARG A 67 -13.78 11.86 -24.36
CA ARG A 67 -14.64 12.32 -23.25
C ARG A 67 -14.40 13.76 -22.82
N GLY A 68 -13.37 14.42 -23.34
CA GLY A 68 -12.95 15.77 -22.93
C GLY A 68 -11.95 15.76 -21.80
N LEU A 69 -11.51 16.96 -21.41
CA LEU A 69 -10.56 17.17 -20.33
C LEU A 69 -11.15 16.71 -18.98
N LEU A 70 -10.27 16.24 -18.11
CA LEU A 70 -10.70 15.80 -16.79
C LEU A 70 -10.85 16.98 -15.84
N GLY A 71 -11.89 16.94 -15.00
CA GLY A 71 -11.97 17.81 -13.84
C GLY A 71 -10.92 17.44 -12.78
N GLU A 72 -10.59 18.40 -11.89
CA GLU A 72 -9.56 18.23 -10.87
C GLU A 72 -9.72 16.94 -10.06
N LYS A 73 -10.94 16.64 -9.60
CA LYS A 73 -11.21 15.42 -8.81
C LYS A 73 -10.81 14.13 -9.54
N GLN A 74 -11.19 14.00 -10.80
CA GLN A 74 -10.85 12.81 -11.60
C GLN A 74 -9.34 12.74 -11.86
N ALA A 75 -8.71 13.88 -12.13
CA ALA A 75 -7.26 13.96 -12.33
C ALA A 75 -6.50 13.60 -11.06
N VAL A 76 -6.99 14.01 -9.89
CA VAL A 76 -6.46 13.64 -8.57
C VAL A 76 -6.58 12.13 -8.34
N ASP A 77 -7.76 11.54 -8.56
CA ASP A 77 -7.99 10.11 -8.35
C ASP A 77 -7.07 9.24 -9.24
N ILE A 78 -6.88 9.63 -10.50
CA ILE A 78 -5.95 8.95 -11.42
C ILE A 78 -4.49 9.19 -10.98
N GLY A 79 -4.16 10.41 -10.59
CA GLY A 79 -2.82 10.79 -10.13
C GLY A 79 -2.38 9.99 -8.91
N ILE A 80 -3.25 9.80 -7.91
CA ILE A 80 -2.98 9.00 -6.73
C ILE A 80 -2.67 7.55 -7.14
N LYS A 81 -3.50 6.93 -7.97
CA LYS A 81 -3.28 5.56 -8.45
C LYS A 81 -1.99 5.40 -9.25
N LEU A 82 -1.64 6.40 -10.06
CA LEU A 82 -0.37 6.41 -10.78
C LEU A 82 0.81 6.47 -9.79
N CYS A 83 0.73 7.32 -8.78
CA CYS A 83 1.72 7.39 -7.71
C CYS A 83 1.86 6.06 -6.96
N GLU A 84 0.77 5.33 -6.71
CA GLU A 84 0.80 4.01 -6.09
C GLU A 84 1.62 3.02 -6.91
N ILE A 85 1.36 2.94 -8.23
CA ILE A 85 2.09 2.02 -9.12
C ILE A 85 3.58 2.38 -9.18
N ILE A 86 3.91 3.65 -9.33
CA ILE A 86 5.31 4.09 -9.41
C ILE A 86 6.02 3.92 -8.07
N SER A 87 5.39 4.22 -6.95
CA SER A 87 5.95 3.94 -5.61
C SER A 87 6.24 2.46 -5.42
N TYR A 88 5.36 1.57 -5.91
CA TYR A 88 5.60 0.14 -5.89
C TYR A 88 6.86 -0.24 -6.70
N LEU A 89 7.07 0.33 -7.89
CA LEU A 89 8.28 0.10 -8.69
C LEU A 89 9.54 0.60 -7.98
N HIS A 90 9.49 1.79 -7.39
CA HIS A 90 10.60 2.36 -6.63
C HIS A 90 10.91 1.58 -5.33
N SER A 91 9.95 0.84 -4.78
CA SER A 91 10.14 0.03 -3.57
C SER A 91 10.76 -1.35 -3.82
N GLN A 92 10.96 -1.75 -5.08
CA GLN A 92 11.48 -3.08 -5.41
C GLN A 92 12.85 -3.33 -4.81
N LYS A 93 13.12 -4.57 -4.41
CA LYS A 93 14.38 -5.02 -3.85
C LYS A 93 15.00 -6.10 -4.73
N PRO A 94 16.32 -6.19 -4.82
CA PRO A 94 17.34 -5.38 -4.11
C PRO A 94 17.51 -3.96 -4.67
N VAL A 95 17.02 -3.68 -5.89
CA VAL A 95 17.22 -2.41 -6.59
C VAL A 95 15.89 -1.83 -7.03
N PRO A 96 15.64 -0.52 -6.80
CA PRO A 96 14.49 0.18 -7.34
C PRO A 96 14.40 0.10 -8.86
N ILE A 97 13.17 0.10 -9.38
CA ILE A 97 12.89 0.14 -10.83
C ILE A 97 12.38 1.54 -11.17
N LEU A 98 13.02 2.20 -12.12
CA LEU A 98 12.55 3.43 -12.73
C LEU A 98 11.73 3.10 -13.97
N PHE A 99 10.57 3.74 -14.15
CA PHE A 99 9.70 3.50 -15.29
C PHE A 99 10.13 4.30 -16.54
N LEU A 100 10.49 5.57 -16.36
CA LEU A 100 11.10 6.50 -17.32
C LEU A 100 10.28 6.87 -18.57
N ASP A 101 9.10 6.31 -18.77
CA ASP A 101 8.20 6.64 -19.89
C ASP A 101 6.75 6.83 -19.43
N ILE A 102 6.57 7.62 -18.36
CA ILE A 102 5.25 7.99 -17.86
C ILE A 102 4.61 8.97 -18.83
N GLN A 103 3.65 8.47 -19.63
CA GLN A 103 2.92 9.24 -20.63
C GLN A 103 1.48 8.74 -20.77
N PRO A 104 0.55 9.56 -21.30
CA PRO A 104 -0.87 9.17 -21.40
C PRO A 104 -1.12 7.90 -22.23
N LYS A 105 -0.27 7.56 -23.19
CA LYS A 105 -0.40 6.34 -24.01
C LYS A 105 -0.10 5.07 -23.23
N ASN A 106 0.72 5.16 -22.19
CA ASN A 106 1.14 4.04 -21.37
C ASN A 106 0.26 3.83 -20.14
N ILE A 107 -0.83 4.60 -20.00
CA ILE A 107 -1.79 4.52 -18.91
C ILE A 107 -3.14 4.13 -19.49
N LEU A 108 -3.62 2.92 -19.21
CA LEU A 108 -4.94 2.46 -19.64
C LEU A 108 -5.97 2.75 -18.54
N ILE A 109 -7.18 3.19 -18.94
CA ILE A 109 -8.27 3.55 -18.02
C ILE A 109 -9.39 2.51 -18.12
N ASN A 110 -9.59 1.71 -17.07
CA ASN A 110 -10.70 0.74 -17.02
C ASN A 110 -11.63 1.07 -15.85
N LYS A 111 -12.73 1.75 -16.15
CA LYS A 111 -13.70 2.26 -15.16
C LYS A 111 -12.98 3.12 -14.11
N ASP A 112 -12.90 2.61 -12.87
CA ASP A 112 -12.27 3.30 -11.75
C ASP A 112 -10.81 2.91 -11.54
N ASN A 113 -10.23 2.06 -12.39
CA ASN A 113 -8.85 1.60 -12.29
C ASN A 113 -7.99 2.09 -13.45
N ILE A 114 -6.70 2.22 -13.20
CA ILE A 114 -5.69 2.44 -14.22
C ILE A 114 -4.75 1.25 -14.32
N PHE A 115 -4.13 1.06 -15.48
CA PHE A 115 -3.07 0.08 -15.68
C PHE A 115 -1.88 0.76 -16.32
N LEU A 116 -0.68 0.48 -15.85
CA LEU A 116 0.57 0.97 -16.43
C LEU A 116 1.12 -0.11 -17.35
N VAL A 117 1.36 0.25 -18.61
CA VAL A 117 1.79 -0.67 -19.67
C VAL A 117 3.07 -0.15 -20.33
N ASP A 118 3.73 -1.02 -21.09
CA ASP A 118 4.94 -0.71 -21.87
C ASP A 118 6.18 -0.38 -21.02
N PHE A 119 6.82 -1.41 -20.52
CA PHE A 119 8.04 -1.34 -19.69
C PHE A 119 9.34 -1.29 -20.52
N GLY A 120 9.24 -1.04 -21.82
CA GLY A 120 10.40 -1.04 -22.74
C GLY A 120 11.48 -0.01 -22.41
N ASN A 121 11.14 1.06 -21.70
CA ASN A 121 12.08 2.09 -21.22
C ASN A 121 12.41 1.98 -19.73
N SER A 122 11.92 0.96 -19.04
CA SER A 122 12.14 0.79 -17.60
C SER A 122 13.49 0.14 -17.29
N TYR A 123 14.13 0.56 -16.21
CA TYR A 123 15.44 0.08 -15.79
C TYR A 123 15.56 -0.07 -14.28
N TYR A 124 16.45 -0.97 -13.84
CA TYR A 124 16.93 -0.98 -12.48
C TYR A 124 17.83 0.23 -12.22
N LEU A 125 17.70 0.86 -11.07
CA LEU A 125 18.40 2.10 -10.72
C LEU A 125 19.94 1.98 -10.84
N ASP A 126 20.51 0.82 -10.55
CA ASP A 126 21.96 0.56 -10.68
C ASP A 126 22.46 0.42 -12.12
N GLU A 127 21.54 0.31 -13.09
CA GLU A 127 21.87 0.23 -14.52
C GLU A 127 21.85 1.60 -15.21
N THR A 128 21.34 2.66 -14.56
CA THR A 128 21.10 3.97 -15.19
C THR A 128 22.37 4.67 -15.68
N GLY A 129 23.54 4.40 -15.08
CA GLY A 129 24.83 4.93 -15.51
C GLY A 129 25.51 4.16 -16.66
N LYS A 130 24.95 3.02 -17.09
CA LYS A 130 25.61 2.11 -18.06
C LYS A 130 25.16 2.31 -19.51
N ARG A 131 24.21 3.20 -19.78
CA ARG A 131 23.58 3.33 -21.11
C ARG A 131 23.43 4.80 -21.55
N ASN A 132 24.04 5.14 -22.68
CA ASN A 132 23.85 6.42 -23.36
C ASN A 132 22.64 6.33 -24.32
N ILE A 133 21.41 6.27 -23.80
CA ILE A 133 20.21 6.17 -24.62
C ILE A 133 19.24 7.27 -24.18
N LEU A 134 18.76 8.04 -25.17
CA LEU A 134 17.64 8.94 -24.96
C LEU A 134 16.41 8.10 -24.55
N LEU A 135 15.94 8.28 -23.34
CA LEU A 135 14.82 7.56 -22.78
C LEU A 135 13.67 8.51 -22.53
N GLY A 136 12.49 8.13 -23.00
CA GLY A 136 11.26 8.84 -22.71
C GLY A 136 10.69 9.60 -23.91
N THR A 137 9.43 9.97 -23.76
CA THR A 137 8.60 10.61 -24.79
C THR A 137 8.68 12.12 -24.68
N PRO A 138 8.97 12.85 -25.81
CA PRO A 138 8.98 14.31 -25.81
C PRO A 138 7.69 14.90 -25.22
N GLY A 139 7.86 15.84 -24.28
CA GLY A 139 6.75 16.48 -23.58
C GLY A 139 6.33 15.82 -22.27
N TYR A 140 6.88 14.64 -21.99
CA TYR A 140 6.66 13.91 -20.72
C TYR A 140 7.98 13.51 -20.06
N ALA A 141 9.06 13.39 -20.85
CA ALA A 141 10.38 13.03 -20.35
C ALA A 141 11.03 14.21 -19.60
N ALA A 142 11.68 13.91 -18.51
CA ALA A 142 12.38 14.87 -17.68
C ALA A 142 13.66 15.42 -18.39
N PRO A 143 14.10 16.65 -18.07
CA PRO A 143 15.28 17.25 -18.71
C PRO A 143 16.57 16.42 -18.59
N GLU A 144 16.78 15.75 -17.46
CA GLU A 144 17.93 14.88 -17.21
C GLU A 144 17.96 13.65 -18.10
N GLN A 145 16.80 13.17 -18.60
CA GLN A 145 16.73 12.07 -19.56
C GLN A 145 17.38 12.42 -20.89
N TYR A 146 17.34 13.72 -21.29
CA TYR A 146 17.99 14.21 -22.51
C TYR A 146 19.49 14.47 -22.32
N ARG A 147 19.93 14.65 -21.05
CA ARG A 147 21.33 14.91 -20.71
C ARG A 147 22.11 13.65 -20.37
N TYR A 148 21.42 12.51 -20.20
CA TYR A 148 21.98 11.22 -19.78
C TYR A 148 22.68 11.23 -18.42
N GLU A 149 22.29 12.10 -17.52
CA GLU A 149 22.95 12.30 -16.25
C GLU A 149 21.97 12.21 -15.08
N GLY A 150 22.37 11.49 -14.02
CA GLY A 150 21.76 11.60 -12.72
C GLY A 150 20.31 11.10 -12.60
N LEU A 151 19.91 10.09 -13.40
CA LEU A 151 18.56 9.53 -13.32
C LEU A 151 18.34 8.88 -11.94
N ASP A 152 17.27 9.30 -11.26
CA ASP A 152 16.81 8.70 -10.02
C ASP A 152 15.27 8.70 -9.95
N GLU A 153 14.71 8.33 -8.81
CA GLU A 153 13.26 8.26 -8.61
C GLU A 153 12.53 9.58 -8.92
N ARG A 154 13.21 10.73 -8.84
CA ARG A 154 12.67 12.05 -9.16
C ARG A 154 12.47 12.26 -10.66
N THR A 155 13.08 11.44 -11.49
CA THR A 155 12.85 11.44 -12.95
C THR A 155 11.42 11.00 -13.26
N ASP A 156 10.91 9.96 -12.59
CA ASP A 156 9.51 9.54 -12.74
C ASP A 156 8.53 10.57 -12.16
N ILE A 157 8.92 11.31 -11.12
CA ILE A 157 8.11 12.41 -10.57
C ILE A 157 7.80 13.47 -11.62
N TYR A 158 8.77 13.81 -12.48
CA TYR A 158 8.52 14.73 -13.59
C TYR A 158 7.44 14.19 -14.54
N GLY A 159 7.52 12.91 -14.93
CA GLY A 159 6.54 12.27 -15.79
C GLY A 159 5.13 12.26 -15.18
N ILE A 160 5.02 11.99 -13.87
CA ILE A 160 3.75 12.11 -13.13
C ILE A 160 3.19 13.53 -13.26
N GLY A 161 4.01 14.55 -12.98
CA GLY A 161 3.60 15.95 -13.11
C GLY A 161 3.14 16.32 -14.53
N ALA A 162 3.84 15.84 -15.55
CA ALA A 162 3.48 16.05 -16.95
C ALA A 162 2.13 15.41 -17.31
N VAL A 163 1.83 14.22 -16.79
CA VAL A 163 0.53 13.56 -16.97
C VAL A 163 -0.57 14.27 -16.20
N LEU A 164 -0.32 14.72 -14.96
CA LEU A 164 -1.27 15.54 -14.19
C LEU A 164 -1.62 16.83 -14.96
N TYR A 165 -0.63 17.50 -15.53
CA TYR A 165 -0.85 18.68 -16.37
C TYR A 165 -1.71 18.34 -17.61
N PHE A 166 -1.34 17.27 -18.33
CA PHE A 166 -2.06 16.84 -19.52
C PHE A 166 -3.55 16.54 -19.24
N MET A 167 -3.85 15.89 -18.12
CA MET A 167 -5.23 15.49 -17.79
C MET A 167 -6.20 16.68 -17.71
N VAL A 168 -5.77 17.81 -17.21
CA VAL A 168 -6.61 19.00 -17.01
C VAL A 168 -6.48 20.04 -18.11
N THR A 169 -5.45 19.94 -18.99
CA THR A 169 -5.21 20.94 -20.04
C THR A 169 -5.24 20.38 -21.45
N GLY A 170 -5.07 19.06 -21.62
CA GLY A 170 -4.86 18.43 -22.94
C GLY A 170 -3.50 18.75 -23.58
N ARG A 171 -2.63 19.48 -22.88
CA ARG A 171 -1.33 19.93 -23.41
C ARG A 171 -0.18 19.15 -22.78
N SER A 172 0.87 18.89 -23.57
CA SER A 172 2.13 18.36 -23.02
C SER A 172 2.94 19.48 -22.38
N SER A 173 3.85 19.13 -21.47
CA SER A 173 4.75 20.10 -20.82
C SER A 173 5.99 20.44 -21.66
N SER A 174 6.04 20.06 -22.96
CA SER A 174 7.20 20.31 -23.83
C SER A 174 7.54 21.78 -23.90
N HIS A 175 8.81 22.08 -23.65
CA HIS A 175 9.38 23.43 -23.81
C HIS A 175 8.75 24.56 -22.97
N ILE A 176 7.96 24.21 -21.94
CA ILE A 176 7.33 25.17 -21.05
C ILE A 176 8.04 25.11 -19.69
N SER A 177 8.61 26.23 -19.24
CA SER A 177 9.11 26.30 -17.87
C SER A 177 7.95 26.15 -16.86
N ALA A 178 8.22 25.55 -15.70
CA ALA A 178 7.20 25.27 -14.69
C ALA A 178 6.41 26.53 -14.26
N GLY A 179 7.04 27.71 -14.34
CA GLY A 179 6.41 28.99 -14.04
C GLY A 179 5.39 29.48 -15.08
N SER A 180 5.54 29.07 -16.34
CA SER A 180 4.72 29.53 -17.48
C SER A 180 3.55 28.60 -17.79
N LEU A 181 3.30 27.58 -16.98
CA LEU A 181 2.18 26.64 -17.19
C LEU A 181 0.84 27.35 -16.99
N GLU A 182 0.01 27.26 -18.00
CA GLU A 182 -1.37 27.75 -17.99
C GLU A 182 -2.33 26.62 -17.60
N PHE A 183 -3.28 26.91 -16.74
CA PHE A 183 -4.31 25.99 -16.29
C PHE A 183 -5.71 26.60 -16.43
N PRO A 184 -6.75 25.80 -16.62
CA PRO A 184 -8.11 26.27 -16.50
C PRO A 184 -8.37 26.94 -15.14
N ASN A 185 -9.28 27.92 -15.10
CA ASN A 185 -9.57 28.69 -13.89
C ASN A 185 -10.14 27.82 -12.78
N GLU A 186 -10.86 26.75 -13.13
CA GLU A 186 -11.54 25.83 -12.23
C GLU A 186 -10.56 24.95 -11.43
N ILE A 187 -9.30 24.86 -11.87
CA ILE A 187 -8.26 24.07 -11.19
C ILE A 187 -7.73 24.86 -10.00
N SER A 188 -7.69 24.22 -8.84
CA SER A 188 -7.26 24.83 -7.58
C SER A 188 -5.78 25.26 -7.59
N GLY A 189 -5.47 26.29 -6.79
CA GLY A 189 -4.09 26.75 -6.63
C GLY A 189 -3.16 25.66 -6.10
N LYS A 190 -3.67 24.78 -5.22
CA LYS A 190 -2.88 23.68 -4.63
C LYS A 190 -2.53 22.62 -5.67
N TYR A 191 -3.48 22.22 -6.54
CA TYR A 191 -3.20 21.31 -7.66
C TYR A 191 -2.13 21.89 -8.60
N LYS A 192 -2.27 23.17 -8.97
CA LYS A 192 -1.29 23.90 -9.81
C LYS A 192 0.11 23.89 -9.19
N MET A 193 0.20 24.06 -7.86
CA MET A 193 1.49 24.01 -7.13
C MET A 193 2.11 22.61 -7.18
N ILE A 194 1.32 21.56 -6.95
CA ILE A 194 1.80 20.17 -7.01
C ILE A 194 2.39 19.88 -8.39
N VAL A 195 1.64 20.22 -9.46
CA VAL A 195 2.11 19.99 -10.84
C VAL A 195 3.40 20.75 -11.11
N ARG A 196 3.47 22.05 -10.76
CA ARG A 196 4.68 22.88 -10.99
C ARG A 196 5.89 22.33 -10.24
N GLN A 197 5.70 21.85 -9.03
CA GLN A 197 6.78 21.24 -8.25
C GLN A 197 7.27 19.94 -8.90
N CYS A 198 6.37 19.08 -9.37
CA CYS A 198 6.76 17.84 -10.06
C CYS A 198 7.60 18.11 -11.31
N ILE A 199 7.22 19.10 -12.15
CA ILE A 199 7.86 19.36 -13.44
C ILE A 199 8.98 20.42 -13.36
N SER A 200 9.50 20.72 -12.18
CA SER A 200 10.67 21.60 -12.05
C SER A 200 11.84 21.06 -12.87
N GLU A 201 12.52 21.93 -13.61
CA GLU A 201 13.73 21.57 -14.36
C GLU A 201 14.83 21.07 -13.44
N ASP A 202 15.00 21.73 -12.29
CA ASP A 202 15.92 21.29 -11.24
C ASP A 202 15.27 20.20 -10.41
N MET A 203 15.87 19.00 -10.42
CA MET A 203 15.43 17.85 -9.65
C MET A 203 15.37 18.12 -8.13
N SER A 204 16.22 19.03 -7.61
CA SER A 204 16.26 19.36 -6.19
C SER A 204 15.00 20.08 -5.71
N ASN A 205 14.29 20.74 -6.60
CA ASN A 205 13.04 21.44 -6.34
C ASN A 205 11.79 20.53 -6.45
N ARG A 206 11.95 19.30 -6.98
CA ARG A 206 10.86 18.33 -7.06
C ARG A 206 10.61 17.68 -5.70
N PHE A 207 9.49 16.99 -5.57
CA PHE A 207 9.30 16.09 -4.43
C PHE A 207 10.44 15.07 -4.37
N SER A 208 10.90 14.72 -3.17
CA SER A 208 11.98 13.74 -3.00
C SER A 208 11.52 12.30 -3.22
N ARG A 209 10.22 12.04 -3.08
CA ARG A 209 9.60 10.72 -3.21
C ARG A 209 8.19 10.85 -3.80
N VAL A 210 7.78 9.83 -4.56
CA VAL A 210 6.48 9.79 -5.25
C VAL A 210 5.29 9.84 -4.28
N TYR A 211 5.39 9.20 -3.12
CA TYR A 211 4.31 9.19 -2.12
C TYR A 211 3.94 10.61 -1.63
N MET A 212 4.91 11.52 -1.61
CA MET A 212 4.62 12.91 -1.21
C MET A 212 3.65 13.60 -2.18
N ILE A 213 3.66 13.20 -3.46
CA ILE A 213 2.68 13.68 -4.44
C ILE A 213 1.30 13.12 -4.10
N ALA A 214 1.21 11.81 -3.82
CA ALA A 214 -0.05 11.15 -3.45
C ALA A 214 -0.67 11.80 -2.21
N ASP A 215 0.12 12.05 -1.16
CA ASP A 215 -0.33 12.72 0.07
C ASP A 215 -0.88 14.13 -0.23
N ASN A 216 -0.15 14.92 -1.02
CA ASN A 216 -0.59 16.26 -1.38
C ASN A 216 -1.84 16.27 -2.27
N LEU A 217 -1.99 15.28 -3.16
CA LEU A 217 -3.20 15.10 -3.97
C LEU A 217 -4.39 14.65 -3.10
N SER A 218 -4.18 13.72 -2.18
CA SER A 218 -5.21 13.23 -1.25
C SER A 218 -5.79 14.36 -0.38
N ASP A 219 -4.96 15.31 0.02
CA ASP A 219 -5.41 16.51 0.73
C ASP A 219 -6.38 17.39 -0.08
N LEU A 220 -6.40 17.29 -1.43
CA LEU A 220 -7.36 18.02 -2.27
C LEU A 220 -8.73 17.37 -2.25
N THR A 221 -8.79 16.05 -2.15
CA THR A 221 -10.05 15.28 -2.07
C THR A 221 -10.66 15.33 -0.68
N ASN A 222 -9.83 15.46 0.37
CA ASN A 222 -10.27 15.50 1.76
C ASN A 222 -11.10 16.74 2.15
N GLN A 223 -11.15 17.77 1.31
CA GLN A 223 -12.06 18.91 1.54
C GLN A 223 -13.55 18.55 1.34
N ASP A 224 -13.87 17.48 0.60
CA ASP A 224 -15.23 17.05 0.32
C ASP A 224 -15.64 15.74 1.00
N ILE A 225 -14.70 14.95 1.53
CA ILE A 225 -15.01 13.78 2.34
C ILE A 225 -15.28 14.25 3.77
N LYS A 226 -16.41 14.93 3.98
CA LYS A 226 -17.06 14.89 5.27
C LYS A 226 -17.38 13.43 5.53
N TYR A 227 -16.59 12.77 6.42
CA TYR A 227 -17.03 11.55 7.05
C TYR A 227 -18.46 11.78 7.50
N SER A 228 -19.42 11.05 6.98
CA SER A 228 -20.86 11.23 7.28
C SER A 228 -21.21 10.96 8.75
N ASP A 229 -20.22 10.62 9.57
CA ASP A 229 -20.20 10.67 11.01
C ASP A 229 -18.82 11.17 11.39
N GLY A 230 -18.70 12.31 12.02
CA GLY A 230 -17.48 13.06 12.33
C GLY A 230 -16.40 12.33 13.17
N ASN A 231 -16.24 11.03 13.03
CA ASN A 231 -15.29 10.21 13.75
C ASN A 231 -14.19 9.67 12.82
N LYS A 232 -12.96 10.06 13.12
CA LYS A 232 -11.75 9.42 12.59
C LYS A 232 -11.82 7.91 12.84
N PRO A 233 -11.43 7.05 11.86
CA PRO A 233 -11.44 5.60 12.05
C PRO A 233 -10.54 5.19 13.21
N LEU A 234 -11.01 4.24 14.02
CA LEU A 234 -10.22 3.65 15.10
C LEU A 234 -9.07 2.84 14.46
N THR A 235 -7.83 3.19 14.75
CA THR A 235 -6.67 2.48 14.24
C THR A 235 -6.08 1.56 15.30
N ILE A 236 -6.01 0.26 14.98
CA ILE A 236 -5.49 -0.81 15.83
C ILE A 236 -4.26 -1.38 15.15
N SER A 237 -3.09 -1.22 15.75
CA SER A 237 -1.85 -1.83 15.28
C SER A 237 -1.57 -3.13 16.03
N LEU A 238 -1.17 -4.17 15.31
CA LEU A 238 -0.72 -5.42 15.89
C LEU A 238 0.78 -5.62 15.59
N VAL A 239 1.50 -6.05 16.61
CA VAL A 239 2.93 -6.37 16.48
C VAL A 239 3.26 -7.63 17.27
N GLY A 240 4.20 -8.41 16.79
CA GLY A 240 4.68 -9.62 17.44
C GLY A 240 5.97 -9.41 18.22
N THR A 241 6.19 -10.18 19.26
CA THR A 241 7.48 -10.21 19.94
C THR A 241 8.56 -10.96 19.14
N LYS A 242 8.13 -11.70 18.12
CA LYS A 242 8.99 -12.42 17.15
C LYS A 242 8.22 -12.81 15.90
N ALA A 243 8.91 -13.27 14.86
CA ALA A 243 8.30 -13.80 13.66
C ALA A 243 7.38 -15.02 13.96
N ASN A 244 6.30 -15.11 13.20
CA ASN A 244 5.32 -16.22 13.25
C ASN A 244 4.60 -16.41 14.60
N CYS A 245 4.48 -15.36 15.41
CA CYS A 245 3.78 -15.44 16.69
C CYS A 245 2.25 -15.29 16.58
N GLY A 246 1.69 -15.25 15.36
CA GLY A 246 0.25 -15.25 15.11
C GLY A 246 -0.39 -13.87 14.92
N VAL A 247 0.39 -12.81 14.69
CA VAL A 247 -0.10 -11.43 14.47
C VAL A 247 -1.16 -11.40 13.36
N THR A 248 -0.81 -11.92 12.18
CA THR A 248 -1.70 -11.95 11.02
C THR A 248 -2.99 -12.71 11.27
N SER A 249 -2.90 -13.89 11.90
CA SER A 249 -4.08 -14.72 12.19
C SER A 249 -5.04 -14.04 13.16
N ILE A 250 -4.52 -13.46 14.24
CA ILE A 250 -5.32 -12.73 15.23
C ILE A 250 -5.95 -11.48 14.59
N GLY A 251 -5.15 -10.71 13.83
CA GLY A 251 -5.61 -9.49 13.18
C GLY A 251 -6.72 -9.75 12.14
N LEU A 252 -6.57 -10.80 11.31
CA LEU A 252 -7.59 -11.19 10.32
C LEU A 252 -8.86 -11.73 10.99
N ALA A 253 -8.74 -12.54 12.05
CA ALA A 253 -9.90 -13.03 12.80
C ALA A 253 -10.66 -11.89 13.47
N LEU A 254 -9.94 -10.92 14.07
CA LEU A 254 -10.53 -9.70 14.64
C LEU A 254 -11.23 -8.87 13.56
N ALA A 255 -10.61 -8.65 12.41
CA ALA A 255 -11.20 -7.94 11.30
C ALA A 255 -12.48 -8.62 10.78
N SER A 256 -12.44 -9.96 10.66
CA SER A 256 -13.59 -10.77 10.25
C SER A 256 -14.76 -10.65 11.22
N LYS A 257 -14.51 -10.73 12.54
CA LYS A 257 -15.54 -10.59 13.58
C LYS A 257 -16.16 -9.20 13.57
N LEU A 258 -15.35 -8.15 13.51
CA LEU A 258 -15.83 -6.76 13.44
C LEU A 258 -16.66 -6.49 12.17
N ALA A 259 -16.28 -7.10 11.05
CA ALA A 259 -17.03 -6.97 9.80
C ALA A 259 -18.38 -7.71 9.83
N LYS A 260 -18.48 -8.83 10.57
CA LYS A 260 -19.76 -9.50 10.86
C LYS A 260 -20.69 -8.61 11.68
N ASP A 261 -20.13 -7.81 12.61
CA ASP A 261 -20.86 -6.84 13.44
C ASP A 261 -21.14 -5.51 12.66
N GLU A 262 -21.23 -5.57 11.33
CA GLU A 262 -21.56 -4.48 10.41
C GLU A 262 -20.59 -3.29 10.42
N LYS A 263 -19.41 -3.42 11.02
CA LYS A 263 -18.35 -2.40 10.92
C LYS A 263 -17.62 -2.52 9.60
N ARG A 264 -17.35 -1.38 8.95
CA ARG A 264 -16.45 -1.34 7.78
C ARG A 264 -15.02 -1.40 8.27
N VAL A 265 -14.31 -2.48 7.95
CA VAL A 265 -12.97 -2.76 8.44
C VAL A 265 -11.99 -2.86 7.27
N ILE A 266 -10.86 -2.19 7.40
CA ILE A 266 -9.70 -2.38 6.53
C ILE A 266 -8.64 -3.11 7.33
N PHE A 267 -8.16 -4.24 6.81
CA PHE A 267 -6.98 -4.92 7.32
C PHE A 267 -5.80 -4.58 6.40
N GLU A 268 -4.78 -3.92 6.95
CA GLU A 268 -3.56 -3.50 6.25
C GLU A 268 -2.38 -4.38 6.64
N GLU A 269 -1.74 -5.03 5.65
CA GLU A 269 -0.46 -5.70 5.83
C GLU A 269 0.65 -4.63 5.73
N CYS A 270 1.35 -4.38 6.84
CA CYS A 270 2.44 -3.41 6.94
C CYS A 270 3.81 -4.10 7.08
N ASN A 271 3.94 -5.28 6.51
CA ASN A 271 5.14 -6.11 6.55
C ASN A 271 5.32 -6.87 5.22
N SER A 272 6.52 -7.38 4.96
CA SER A 272 6.89 -8.02 3.69
C SER A 272 6.48 -9.50 3.57
N SER A 273 5.53 -9.99 4.37
CA SER A 273 5.17 -11.43 4.41
C SER A 273 4.37 -11.90 3.21
N ASN A 274 3.68 -10.99 2.49
CA ASN A 274 2.78 -11.29 1.37
C ASN A 274 1.60 -12.23 1.74
N HIS A 275 1.21 -12.27 3.01
CA HIS A 275 0.13 -13.13 3.49
C HIS A 275 -1.21 -12.78 2.81
N ILE A 276 -1.51 -11.49 2.64
CA ILE A 276 -2.77 -11.04 2.01
C ILE A 276 -2.84 -11.50 0.55
N ARG A 277 -1.75 -11.43 -0.22
CA ARG A 277 -1.72 -11.89 -1.61
C ARG A 277 -1.92 -13.40 -1.72
N ASN A 278 -1.26 -14.17 -0.85
CA ASN A 278 -1.41 -15.62 -0.79
C ASN A 278 -2.84 -16.00 -0.42
N LEU A 279 -3.40 -15.35 0.60
CA LEU A 279 -4.76 -15.55 1.07
C LEU A 279 -5.79 -15.19 -0.02
N SER A 280 -5.59 -14.08 -0.73
CA SER A 280 -6.47 -13.64 -1.81
C SER A 280 -6.50 -14.63 -2.96
N SER A 281 -5.37 -15.23 -3.30
CA SER A 281 -5.26 -16.27 -4.32
C SER A 281 -5.99 -17.53 -3.89
N TYR A 282 -5.83 -17.98 -2.64
CA TYR A 282 -6.49 -19.18 -2.09
C TYR A 282 -8.01 -19.03 -2.07
N TYR A 283 -8.53 -17.89 -1.57
CA TYR A 283 -9.97 -17.64 -1.47
C TYR A 283 -10.56 -17.01 -2.74
N LYS A 284 -9.78 -16.82 -3.81
CA LYS A 284 -10.19 -16.17 -5.08
C LYS A 284 -10.90 -14.83 -4.87
N LEU A 285 -10.34 -13.97 -4.02
CA LEU A 285 -10.95 -12.71 -3.67
C LEU A 285 -10.95 -11.74 -4.85
N LYS A 286 -12.03 -10.98 -5.00
CA LYS A 286 -12.12 -9.93 -6.01
C LYS A 286 -11.19 -8.77 -5.61
N TYR A 287 -10.42 -8.27 -6.56
CA TYR A 287 -9.56 -7.10 -6.38
C TYR A 287 -10.17 -5.86 -7.04
N SER A 288 -10.19 -4.73 -6.35
CA SER A 288 -10.49 -3.41 -6.93
C SER A 288 -10.04 -2.28 -5.99
N GLY A 289 -9.60 -1.15 -6.56
CA GLY A 289 -9.23 0.05 -5.81
C GLY A 289 -8.11 -0.15 -4.80
N GLY A 290 -7.13 -1.03 -5.08
CA GLY A 290 -6.02 -1.31 -4.16
C GLY A 290 -6.33 -2.33 -3.06
N TYR A 291 -7.53 -2.91 -3.03
CA TYR A 291 -7.98 -3.82 -1.98
C TYR A 291 -8.47 -5.15 -2.54
N PHE A 292 -8.28 -6.22 -1.79
CA PHE A 292 -9.00 -7.47 -1.97
C PHE A 292 -10.27 -7.45 -1.12
N HIS A 293 -11.41 -7.75 -1.74
CA HIS A 293 -12.72 -7.71 -1.11
C HIS A 293 -13.08 -9.08 -0.55
N LYS A 294 -13.04 -9.26 0.78
CA LYS A 294 -13.58 -10.46 1.42
C LYS A 294 -15.11 -10.45 1.43
N ASN A 295 -15.70 -9.30 1.76
CA ASN A 295 -17.13 -9.02 1.68
C ASN A 295 -17.38 -7.49 1.62
N LYS A 296 -18.63 -7.05 1.69
CA LYS A 296 -18.99 -5.62 1.64
C LYS A 296 -18.40 -4.77 2.78
N ASN A 297 -18.07 -5.39 3.91
CA ASN A 297 -17.61 -4.72 5.14
C ASN A 297 -16.13 -4.97 5.44
N MET A 298 -15.45 -5.88 4.72
CA MET A 298 -14.06 -6.24 4.98
C MET A 298 -13.19 -6.14 3.73
N LEU A 299 -12.23 -5.24 3.79
CA LEU A 299 -11.22 -5.02 2.77
C LEU A 299 -9.85 -5.44 3.29
N LEU A 300 -9.06 -6.07 2.44
CA LEU A 300 -7.69 -6.50 2.74
C LEU A 300 -6.74 -5.72 1.85
N LYS A 301 -5.84 -4.96 2.46
CA LYS A 301 -4.80 -4.18 1.78
C LYS A 301 -3.47 -4.89 1.95
N PRO A 302 -2.88 -5.43 0.87
CA PRO A 302 -1.52 -6.00 0.93
C PRO A 302 -0.49 -4.90 1.19
N ASP A 303 0.70 -5.30 1.61
CA ASP A 303 1.81 -4.36 1.74
C ASP A 303 2.22 -3.85 0.36
N TYR A 304 2.05 -2.55 0.17
CA TYR A 304 2.53 -1.78 -0.98
C TYR A 304 3.76 -0.93 -0.61
N GLY A 305 4.32 -1.13 0.59
CA GLY A 305 5.31 -0.27 1.22
C GLY A 305 4.65 0.80 2.10
N PRO A 306 5.42 1.42 3.01
CA PRO A 306 4.90 2.31 4.06
C PRO A 306 4.25 3.60 3.54
N GLN A 307 4.20 3.79 2.25
CA GLN A 307 3.95 5.06 1.60
C GLN A 307 2.63 5.09 0.80
N ILE A 308 1.91 3.96 0.71
CA ILE A 308 0.65 3.93 -0.02
C ILE A 308 -0.51 4.03 0.98
N ILE A 309 -1.01 5.23 1.16
CA ILE A 309 -2.24 5.49 1.89
C ILE A 309 -3.39 5.38 0.90
N LEU A 310 -4.10 4.26 0.94
CA LEU A 310 -5.36 4.11 0.23
C LEU A 310 -6.48 4.55 1.17
N GLU A 311 -7.19 5.61 0.81
CA GLU A 311 -8.35 6.07 1.57
C GLU A 311 -9.62 5.34 1.10
N HIS A 312 -10.22 4.59 1.98
CA HIS A 312 -11.54 4.01 1.80
C HIS A 312 -12.38 4.31 3.04
N PRO A 313 -13.65 4.72 2.91
CA PRO A 313 -14.50 4.97 4.07
C PRO A 313 -14.59 3.73 4.96
N CYS A 314 -14.07 3.83 6.18
CA CYS A 314 -14.09 2.72 7.13
C CYS A 314 -14.31 3.23 8.57
N ASN A 315 -14.71 2.32 9.45
CA ASN A 315 -14.85 2.59 10.88
C ASN A 315 -13.57 2.20 11.63
N ILE A 316 -12.87 1.18 11.13
CA ILE A 316 -11.73 0.57 11.81
C ILE A 316 -10.65 0.21 10.80
N ILE A 317 -9.41 0.53 11.15
CA ILE A 317 -8.22 0.10 10.43
C ILE A 317 -7.43 -0.83 11.35
N ILE A 318 -7.09 -2.02 10.89
CA ILE A 318 -6.25 -2.97 11.59
C ILE A 318 -4.94 -3.11 10.82
N ARG A 319 -3.81 -2.81 11.44
CA ARG A 319 -2.47 -2.86 10.84
C ARG A 319 -1.66 -4.02 11.38
N ASP A 320 -1.21 -4.89 10.49
CA ASP A 320 -0.31 -6.00 10.78
C ASP A 320 1.13 -5.59 10.50
N HIS A 321 1.88 -5.31 11.54
CA HIS A 321 3.30 -4.93 11.44
C HIS A 321 4.26 -6.13 11.51
N GLY A 322 3.75 -7.36 11.64
CA GLY A 322 4.58 -8.55 11.81
C GLY A 322 5.38 -8.49 13.11
N ASP A 323 6.69 -8.70 13.03
CA ASP A 323 7.64 -8.66 14.17
C ASP A 323 8.57 -7.44 14.12
N LYS A 324 8.27 -6.44 13.29
CA LYS A 324 9.11 -5.25 13.16
C LYS A 324 8.92 -4.35 14.38
N LEU A 325 10.02 -4.03 15.06
CA LEU A 325 10.08 -2.88 15.98
C LEU A 325 9.85 -1.61 15.18
N ILE A 326 8.80 -0.86 15.51
CA ILE A 326 8.38 0.30 14.76
C ILE A 326 8.66 1.54 15.61
N ASN A 327 9.27 2.55 14.96
CA ASN A 327 9.55 3.86 15.56
C ASN A 327 8.56 4.94 15.06
N GLU A 328 7.32 4.55 14.72
CA GLU A 328 6.34 5.43 14.10
C GLU A 328 5.03 5.46 14.91
N LYS A 329 4.15 6.43 14.60
CA LYS A 329 2.81 6.51 15.21
C LYS A 329 1.98 5.27 14.92
N MET A 330 1.63 4.52 15.97
CA MET A 330 0.94 3.23 15.88
C MET A 330 -0.60 3.31 15.86
N GLY A 331 -1.17 4.51 15.83
CA GLY A 331 -2.63 4.69 15.88
C GLY A 331 -3.18 4.78 17.30
N ASP A 332 -4.44 4.31 17.51
CA ASP A 332 -5.12 4.49 18.81
C ASP A 332 -4.83 3.35 19.79
N VAL A 333 -4.70 2.13 19.28
CA VAL A 333 -4.47 0.93 20.11
C VAL A 333 -3.31 0.12 19.54
N LEU A 334 -2.44 -0.33 20.42
CA LEU A 334 -1.39 -1.29 20.10
C LEU A 334 -1.70 -2.64 20.75
N ILE A 335 -1.76 -3.69 19.96
CA ILE A 335 -1.87 -5.07 20.42
C ILE A 335 -0.51 -5.74 20.21
N VAL A 336 0.12 -6.15 21.29
CA VAL A 336 1.39 -6.91 21.28
C VAL A 336 1.08 -8.40 21.41
N VAL A 337 1.40 -9.18 20.40
CA VAL A 337 1.24 -10.64 20.42
C VAL A 337 2.54 -11.27 20.90
N ALA A 338 2.51 -11.82 22.10
CA ALA A 338 3.64 -12.44 22.75
C ALA A 338 3.55 -13.97 22.65
N GLU A 339 4.30 -14.57 21.74
CA GLU A 339 4.54 -16.01 21.76
C GLU A 339 5.83 -16.30 22.50
N THR A 340 5.75 -17.15 23.52
CA THR A 340 6.94 -17.47 24.30
C THR A 340 6.97 -18.95 24.69
N LYS A 341 8.19 -19.47 24.77
CA LYS A 341 8.54 -20.77 25.34
C LYS A 341 9.25 -20.52 26.70
N PRO A 342 9.29 -21.51 27.61
CA PRO A 342 9.90 -21.31 28.93
C PRO A 342 11.31 -20.67 28.88
N TRP A 343 12.13 -21.06 27.91
CA TRP A 343 13.50 -20.56 27.76
C TRP A 343 13.62 -19.21 27.03
N GLN A 344 12.52 -18.69 26.47
CA GLN A 344 12.46 -17.38 25.80
C GLN A 344 11.68 -16.34 26.64
N LEU A 345 11.18 -16.71 27.81
CA LEU A 345 10.28 -15.87 28.59
C LEU A 345 10.90 -14.53 28.96
N ILE A 346 12.17 -14.51 29.36
CA ILE A 346 12.87 -13.29 29.77
C ILE A 346 12.95 -12.30 28.60
N SER A 347 13.43 -12.73 27.44
CA SER A 347 13.52 -11.88 26.25
C SER A 347 12.16 -11.39 25.76
N THR A 348 11.13 -12.22 25.87
CA THR A 348 9.75 -11.83 25.54
C THR A 348 9.23 -10.74 26.49
N ILE A 349 9.52 -10.85 27.79
CA ILE A 349 9.16 -9.83 28.79
C ILE A 349 9.87 -8.50 28.48
N GLU A 350 11.15 -8.53 28.11
CA GLU A 350 11.92 -7.34 27.76
C GLU A 350 11.32 -6.62 26.55
N VAL A 351 10.99 -7.35 25.47
CA VAL A 351 10.33 -6.79 24.30
C VAL A 351 8.98 -6.18 24.66
N CYS A 352 8.16 -6.87 25.43
CA CYS A 352 6.85 -6.33 25.88
C CYS A 352 7.02 -5.05 26.71
N LYS A 353 8.02 -5.00 27.60
CA LYS A 353 8.34 -3.80 28.41
C LYS A 353 8.75 -2.63 27.53
N THR A 354 9.55 -2.87 26.50
CA THR A 354 9.95 -1.83 25.54
C THR A 354 8.71 -1.14 24.93
N TYR A 355 7.68 -1.90 24.53
CA TYR A 355 6.43 -1.32 24.02
C TYR A 355 5.64 -0.56 25.08
N LEU A 356 5.62 -1.05 26.34
CA LEU A 356 4.91 -0.40 27.44
C LEU A 356 5.59 0.93 27.83
N ASP A 357 6.92 0.94 27.90
CA ASP A 357 7.71 2.09 28.34
C ASP A 357 7.69 3.21 27.29
N ASN A 358 7.70 2.87 26.00
CA ASN A 358 7.69 3.83 24.88
C ASN A 358 6.28 4.18 24.39
N SER A 359 5.25 3.91 25.17
CA SER A 359 3.84 4.14 24.78
C SER A 359 3.52 5.58 24.35
N GLN A 360 4.22 6.57 24.91
CA GLN A 360 4.08 7.98 24.52
C GLN A 360 4.67 8.29 23.15
N GLU A 361 5.81 7.69 22.80
CA GLU A 361 6.45 7.85 21.48
C GLU A 361 5.56 7.29 20.38
N TYR A 362 4.91 6.14 20.62
CA TYR A 362 3.98 5.54 19.67
C TYR A 362 2.64 6.26 19.56
N SER A 363 2.38 7.26 20.42
CA SER A 363 1.14 8.04 20.46
C SER A 363 -0.13 7.17 20.64
N VAL A 364 -0.02 6.02 21.28
CA VAL A 364 -1.14 5.10 21.50
C VAL A 364 -1.89 5.41 22.77
N LYS A 365 -3.22 5.29 22.72
CA LYS A 365 -4.11 5.48 23.89
C LYS A 365 -4.15 4.24 24.78
N LYS A 366 -3.88 3.06 24.22
CA LYS A 366 -3.99 1.78 24.91
C LYS A 366 -3.04 0.74 24.35
N ILE A 367 -2.43 -0.05 25.24
CA ILE A 367 -1.63 -1.23 24.88
C ILE A 367 -2.30 -2.47 25.47
N ILE A 368 -2.47 -3.50 24.65
CA ILE A 368 -3.01 -4.81 25.02
C ILE A 368 -1.95 -5.86 24.72
N ILE A 369 -1.61 -6.71 25.68
CA ILE A 369 -0.67 -7.81 25.49
C ILE A 369 -1.45 -9.12 25.45
N LEU A 370 -1.31 -9.84 24.34
CA LEU A 370 -1.93 -11.15 24.12
C LEU A 370 -0.85 -12.23 24.23
N ALA A 371 -1.05 -13.21 25.08
CA ALA A 371 -0.14 -14.33 25.19
C ALA A 371 -0.57 -15.48 24.27
N ASN A 372 0.21 -15.74 23.25
CA ASN A 372 0.06 -16.86 22.32
C ASN A 372 1.09 -17.96 22.64
N SER A 373 0.83 -18.78 23.64
CA SER A 373 1.70 -19.88 24.05
C SER A 373 0.89 -21.11 24.43
N LEU A 374 1.43 -22.29 24.17
CA LEU A 374 0.83 -23.58 24.52
C LEU A 374 0.86 -23.82 26.05
N HIS A 375 1.78 -23.17 26.77
CA HIS A 375 2.01 -23.38 28.20
C HIS A 375 1.32 -22.32 29.08
N GLU A 376 0.29 -22.70 29.79
CA GLU A 376 -0.47 -21.80 30.64
C GLU A 376 0.37 -21.11 31.74
N GLN A 377 1.27 -21.89 32.38
CA GLN A 377 2.18 -21.33 33.40
C GLN A 377 3.08 -20.24 32.86
N VAL A 378 3.55 -20.37 31.61
CA VAL A 378 4.37 -19.37 30.93
C VAL A 378 3.56 -18.09 30.68
N CYS A 379 2.31 -18.21 30.23
CA CYS A 379 1.40 -17.09 30.07
C CYS A 379 1.16 -16.36 31.39
N MET A 380 0.87 -17.12 32.48
CA MET A 380 0.67 -16.56 33.81
C MET A 380 1.89 -15.82 34.33
N THR A 381 3.10 -16.35 34.08
CA THR A 381 4.34 -15.69 34.48
C THR A 381 4.60 -14.44 33.68
N LEU A 382 4.34 -14.46 32.38
CA LEU A 382 4.43 -13.28 31.51
C LEU A 382 3.54 -12.14 32.02
N TRP A 383 2.25 -12.39 32.22
CA TRP A 383 1.32 -11.38 32.70
C TRP A 383 1.67 -10.85 34.11
N ARG A 384 2.09 -11.74 35.00
CA ARG A 384 2.51 -11.35 36.35
C ARG A 384 3.75 -10.45 36.30
N SER A 385 4.72 -10.77 35.45
CA SER A 385 5.96 -9.98 35.28
C SER A 385 5.71 -8.61 34.64
N LEU A 386 4.64 -8.47 33.84
CA LEU A 386 4.24 -7.22 33.22
C LEU A 386 3.21 -6.43 34.03
N GLY A 387 2.74 -6.98 35.18
CA GLY A 387 1.73 -6.35 36.02
C GLY A 387 0.36 -6.23 35.32
N CYS A 388 0.05 -7.13 34.40
CA CYS A 388 -1.21 -7.17 33.67
C CYS A 388 -1.93 -8.49 33.87
N VAL A 389 -3.20 -8.54 33.44
CA VAL A 389 -4.02 -9.75 33.42
C VAL A 389 -4.45 -9.97 31.97
N GLY A 390 -4.39 -11.19 31.48
CA GLY A 390 -4.77 -11.51 30.12
C GLY A 390 -5.28 -12.94 29.99
N ASN A 391 -5.87 -13.24 28.85
CA ASN A 391 -6.27 -14.58 28.45
C ASN A 391 -5.33 -15.10 27.36
N LYS A 392 -5.14 -16.42 27.36
CA LYS A 392 -4.40 -17.09 26.30
C LYS A 392 -5.15 -17.00 24.99
N VAL A 393 -4.45 -16.69 23.91
CA VAL A 393 -5.03 -16.72 22.55
C VAL A 393 -5.44 -18.17 22.21
N PRO A 394 -6.69 -18.42 21.78
CA PRO A 394 -7.08 -19.72 21.28
C PRO A 394 -6.37 -20.07 19.98
N TYR A 395 -6.34 -21.34 19.62
CA TYR A 395 -5.86 -21.76 18.30
C TYR A 395 -6.87 -21.34 17.22
N ILE A 396 -6.43 -20.60 16.23
CA ILE A 396 -7.27 -20.10 15.14
C ILE A 396 -6.97 -20.95 13.89
N GLU A 397 -7.87 -21.86 13.56
CA GLU A 397 -7.73 -22.72 12.39
C GLU A 397 -8.11 -21.98 11.10
N ASP A 398 -9.24 -21.29 11.09
CA ASP A 398 -9.70 -20.46 9.98
C ASP A 398 -9.98 -19.03 10.45
N VAL A 399 -9.25 -18.07 9.89
CA VAL A 399 -9.35 -16.64 10.25
C VAL A 399 -10.68 -15.99 9.84
N PHE A 400 -11.43 -16.60 8.93
CA PHE A 400 -12.73 -16.11 8.45
C PHE A 400 -13.92 -16.90 8.98
N CYS A 401 -13.67 -18.11 9.54
CA CYS A 401 -14.69 -18.97 10.09
C CYS A 401 -14.23 -19.51 11.45
N CYS A 402 -14.21 -18.62 12.44
CA CYS A 402 -13.75 -18.96 13.79
C CYS A 402 -14.73 -19.90 14.49
N ASP A 403 -14.19 -20.81 15.32
CA ASP A 403 -14.96 -21.64 16.22
C ASP A 403 -15.56 -20.82 17.39
N LYS A 404 -16.42 -21.44 18.16
CA LYS A 404 -17.10 -20.76 19.28
C LYS A 404 -16.13 -20.19 20.33
N VAL A 405 -15.06 -20.92 20.64
CA VAL A 405 -14.06 -20.48 21.63
C VAL A 405 -13.33 -19.24 21.14
N THR A 406 -12.94 -19.23 19.88
CA THR A 406 -12.29 -18.09 19.23
C THR A 406 -13.25 -16.89 19.13
N GLU A 407 -14.53 -17.13 18.80
CA GLU A 407 -15.52 -16.04 18.74
C GLU A 407 -15.75 -15.40 20.12
N GLU A 408 -15.90 -16.18 21.17
CA GLU A 408 -16.02 -15.66 22.55
C GLU A 408 -14.79 -14.87 22.98
N TYR A 409 -13.60 -15.36 22.64
CA TYR A 409 -12.34 -14.64 22.88
C TYR A 409 -12.28 -13.30 22.15
N LEU A 410 -12.67 -13.26 20.88
CA LEU A 410 -12.69 -12.04 20.07
C LEU A 410 -13.72 -11.03 20.59
N GLU A 411 -14.88 -11.49 21.10
CA GLU A 411 -15.87 -10.61 21.74
C GLU A 411 -15.32 -9.93 22.99
N GLU A 412 -14.57 -10.65 23.82
CA GLU A 412 -13.91 -10.06 24.99
C GLU A 412 -12.83 -9.05 24.56
N LEU A 413 -12.06 -9.37 23.51
CA LEU A 413 -11.07 -8.46 22.95
C LEU A 413 -11.73 -7.18 22.41
N ILE A 414 -12.84 -7.29 21.69
CA ILE A 414 -13.62 -6.16 21.18
C ILE A 414 -14.19 -5.32 22.34
N LYS A 415 -14.71 -5.93 23.40
CA LYS A 415 -15.14 -5.21 24.61
C LYS A 415 -13.98 -4.44 25.23
N ALA A 416 -12.80 -5.04 25.25
CA ALA A 416 -11.60 -4.36 25.72
C ALA A 416 -11.21 -3.15 24.83
N LEU A 417 -11.49 -3.19 23.52
CA LEU A 417 -11.30 -2.06 22.60
C LEU A 417 -12.37 -0.97 22.77
N GLY A 418 -13.61 -1.33 23.11
CA GLY A 418 -14.79 -0.44 23.07
C GLY A 418 -14.80 0.74 24.06
N ASN A 419 -13.97 0.75 25.10
CA ASN A 419 -13.89 1.85 26.07
C ASN A 419 -13.08 3.07 25.56
N ILE A 420 -12.69 3.11 24.30
CA ILE A 420 -11.83 4.18 23.73
C ILE A 420 -12.67 5.30 23.07
N GLY A 421 -13.93 5.03 22.73
CA GLY A 421 -14.83 5.96 22.00
C GLY A 421 -15.71 6.88 22.84
N GLN A 422 -15.76 6.73 24.16
CA GLN A 422 -16.52 7.61 25.04
C GLN A 422 -15.58 8.45 25.91
N GLY A 423 -15.46 9.74 25.57
CA GLY A 423 -14.69 10.71 26.33
C GLY A 423 -15.17 10.80 27.79
N GLY A 424 -14.33 10.35 28.69
CA GLY A 424 -14.48 10.49 30.13
C GLY A 424 -13.11 10.50 30.78
N GLU A 425 -12.64 11.70 31.17
CA GLU A 425 -11.51 11.86 32.07
C GLU A 425 -11.69 11.04 33.34
N LYS A 426 -10.72 10.24 33.66
CA LYS A 426 -10.37 9.52 34.88
C LYS A 426 -10.32 8.01 34.69
N ASP A 427 -9.16 7.52 34.25
CA ASP A 427 -8.58 6.33 34.88
C ASP A 427 -7.08 6.21 34.50
N LYS A 428 -6.23 6.87 35.31
CA LYS A 428 -4.81 6.55 35.43
C LYS A 428 -4.66 5.28 36.27
N LYS A 429 -5.13 4.15 35.81
CA LYS A 429 -4.77 2.83 36.34
C LYS A 429 -4.41 1.91 35.19
N LYS A 430 -3.21 1.31 35.26
CA LYS A 430 -2.77 0.19 34.44
C LYS A 430 -3.83 -0.91 34.51
N THR A 431 -4.77 -0.92 33.57
CA THR A 431 -5.85 -1.91 33.55
C THR A 431 -5.52 -2.97 32.51
N GLY A 432 -4.99 -4.08 33.02
CA GLY A 432 -5.16 -5.37 32.35
C GLY A 432 -6.63 -5.79 32.54
N LEU A 433 -7.39 -5.85 31.46
CA LEU A 433 -8.83 -6.15 31.51
C LEU A 433 -9.05 -7.56 30.96
N PHE A 434 -9.14 -8.51 31.88
CA PHE A 434 -9.97 -9.72 31.70
C PHE A 434 -10.36 -10.26 33.06
N LYS A 435 -11.67 -10.45 33.30
CA LYS A 435 -12.16 -11.13 34.49
C LYS A 435 -11.84 -12.63 34.42
N ARG A 436 -11.33 -13.20 35.52
CA ARG A 436 -11.12 -14.65 35.68
C ARG A 436 -12.42 -15.40 35.37
N PHE A 437 -12.37 -16.35 34.45
CA PHE A 437 -13.30 -17.46 34.42
C PHE A 437 -13.01 -18.35 35.62
N SER A 438 -13.92 -18.40 36.59
CA SER A 438 -13.91 -19.43 37.62
C SER A 438 -14.28 -20.77 36.98
N LYS A 439 -13.46 -21.77 37.25
CA LYS A 439 -13.76 -23.17 36.94
C LYS A 439 -15.18 -23.52 37.41
N GLN A 440 -16.01 -24.00 36.50
CA GLN A 440 -17.07 -24.93 36.85
C GLN A 440 -16.87 -26.18 36.00
N GLY A 441 -16.69 -27.31 36.77
CA GLY A 441 -16.96 -28.68 36.34
C GLY A 441 -15.95 -29.33 35.44
#